data_ccbb756d08008cdddb2bb7eb7c85f0b5
#
_entry.id   ccbb756d08008cdddb2bb7eb7c85f0b5
#
_cell.length_a   1.000
_cell.length_b   1.000
_cell.length_c   1.000
_cell.angle_alpha   90.00
_cell.angle_beta   90.00
_cell.angle_gamma   90.00
#
_symmetry.space_group_name_H-M   'P 1'
#
loop_
_entity.id
_entity.type
_entity.pdbx_description
1 polymer ?
#
loop_
_entity_poly.entity_id
_entity_poly.type
_entity_poly.pdbx_seq_one_letter_code
_entity_poly.pdbx_strand_id
1 'polypeptide(L)'
;MYYHASQTPDITILQPHLSEHGQPLVYFSDRRENVLVYLCNAVEKYCKENGFEYDGTYSKWGPYGFDEDGILRIEEYYPNFIEETYKGSTGYIYTCSFIMDNDYKLDIPHVFVSSVPVKTFSSDYVYDAYEEIKKAHKKGLIRITPYEEFISKRKNWLDRVIKTEYADAIDHPEYRFFLKGKFSNILEG
;
A
#
# COMPACT_ATOMS: atom_id res chain seq x y z
N MET A 1 -9.62 -6.53 17.73
CA MET A 1 -9.71 -7.14 16.39
C MET A 1 -8.60 -6.56 15.54
N TYR A 2 -7.96 -7.42 14.74
CA TYR A 2 -6.89 -7.02 13.84
C TYR A 2 -7.23 -7.43 12.43
N TYR A 3 -6.84 -6.61 11.45
CA TYR A 3 -7.18 -6.79 10.04
C TYR A 3 -5.92 -6.93 9.20
N HIS A 4 -5.98 -7.82 8.21
CA HIS A 4 -4.96 -8.03 7.20
C HIS A 4 -5.63 -8.13 5.83
N ALA A 5 -5.05 -7.51 4.80
CA ALA A 5 -5.58 -7.60 3.45
C ALA A 5 -4.71 -8.49 2.56
N SER A 6 -5.35 -9.29 1.72
CA SER A 6 -4.69 -10.12 0.72
C SER A 6 -5.60 -10.36 -0.48
N GLN A 7 -5.02 -10.51 -1.67
CA GLN A 7 -5.76 -10.95 -2.86
C GLN A 7 -6.01 -12.48 -2.85
N THR A 8 -5.27 -13.22 -2.02
CA THR A 8 -5.40 -14.68 -1.93
C THR A 8 -6.65 -15.06 -1.15
N PRO A 9 -7.53 -15.92 -1.69
CA PRO A 9 -8.70 -16.42 -0.97
C PRO A 9 -8.33 -17.48 0.07
N ASP A 10 -9.27 -17.76 0.97
CA ASP A 10 -9.28 -18.92 1.87
C ASP A 10 -8.06 -19.09 2.79
N ILE A 11 -7.40 -17.97 3.13
CA ILE A 11 -6.29 -18.02 4.09
C ILE A 11 -6.84 -18.31 5.49
N THR A 12 -6.47 -19.44 6.03
CA THR A 12 -6.81 -19.83 7.41
C THR A 12 -5.72 -19.50 8.42
N ILE A 13 -4.47 -19.38 7.94
CA ILE A 13 -3.29 -19.01 8.73
C ILE A 13 -2.44 -18.05 7.90
N LEU A 14 -2.24 -16.84 8.40
CA LEU A 14 -1.32 -15.86 7.83
C LEU A 14 0.11 -16.20 8.23
N GLN A 15 0.99 -16.40 7.25
CA GLN A 15 2.40 -16.73 7.44
C GLN A 15 3.27 -15.48 7.37
N PRO A 16 4.27 -15.33 8.25
CA PRO A 16 5.25 -14.27 8.13
C PRO A 16 6.07 -14.40 6.83
N HIS A 17 6.26 -13.28 6.14
CA HIS A 17 7.12 -13.18 4.95
C HIS A 17 8.21 -12.15 5.20
N LEU A 18 9.35 -12.31 4.51
CA LEU A 18 10.46 -11.37 4.61
C LEU A 18 9.95 -9.95 4.30
N SER A 19 10.15 -9.06 5.24
CA SER A 19 9.70 -7.67 5.17
C SER A 19 10.86 -6.73 4.86
N GLU A 20 10.55 -5.48 4.54
CA GLU A 20 11.55 -4.40 4.36
C GLU A 20 12.44 -4.17 5.61
N HIS A 21 12.01 -4.67 6.76
CA HIS A 21 12.77 -4.61 8.01
C HIS A 21 13.77 -5.77 8.18
N GLY A 22 13.95 -6.60 7.15
CA GLY A 22 14.90 -7.72 7.16
C GLY A 22 14.47 -8.91 8.02
N GLN A 23 13.22 -8.93 8.49
CA GLN A 23 12.65 -10.02 9.29
C GLN A 23 11.33 -10.52 8.70
N PRO A 24 11.01 -11.82 8.86
CA PRO A 24 9.69 -12.34 8.48
C PRO A 24 8.60 -11.76 9.39
N LEU A 25 7.64 -11.03 8.80
CA LEU A 25 6.53 -10.40 9.52
C LEU A 25 5.22 -10.55 8.76
N VAL A 26 4.12 -10.59 9.52
CA VAL A 26 2.77 -10.31 9.03
C VAL A 26 2.34 -8.97 9.60
N TYR A 27 1.82 -8.10 8.75
CA TYR A 27 1.34 -6.77 9.15
C TYR A 27 -0.16 -6.78 9.34
N PHE A 28 -0.61 -6.04 10.35
CA PHE A 28 -2.02 -5.88 10.70
C PHE A 28 -2.32 -4.43 11.02
N SER A 29 -3.60 -4.08 10.98
CA SER A 29 -4.12 -2.86 11.58
C SER A 29 -5.30 -3.19 12.50
N ASP A 30 -5.51 -2.39 13.55
CA ASP A 30 -6.73 -2.43 14.35
C ASP A 30 -7.90 -1.66 13.71
N ARG A 31 -7.64 -1.01 12.54
CA ARG A 31 -8.61 -0.32 11.71
C ARG A 31 -8.75 -1.00 10.35
N ARG A 32 -9.95 -1.44 10.02
CA ARG A 32 -10.23 -2.17 8.78
C ARG A 32 -9.89 -1.37 7.53
N GLU A 33 -10.19 -0.09 7.52
CA GLU A 33 -9.95 0.80 6.39
C GLU A 33 -8.46 0.97 6.06
N ASN A 34 -7.58 0.86 7.05
CA ASN A 34 -6.15 1.05 6.85
C ASN A 34 -5.51 -0.04 5.98
N VAL A 35 -6.10 -1.24 5.96
CA VAL A 35 -5.55 -2.34 5.18
C VAL A 35 -6.03 -2.36 3.72
N LEU A 36 -6.99 -1.50 3.35
CA LEU A 36 -7.47 -1.42 1.96
C LEU A 36 -6.36 -1.10 0.96
N VAL A 37 -5.36 -0.30 1.36
CA VAL A 37 -4.24 0.09 0.49
C VAL A 37 -3.35 -1.09 0.10
N TYR A 38 -3.39 -2.19 0.83
CA TYR A 38 -2.61 -3.40 0.55
C TYR A 38 -3.32 -4.37 -0.41
N LEU A 39 -4.54 -4.06 -0.85
CA LEU A 39 -5.25 -4.88 -1.84
C LEU A 39 -4.72 -4.71 -3.26
N CYS A 40 -3.86 -3.72 -3.51
CA CYS A 40 -3.23 -3.54 -4.81
C CYS A 40 -1.79 -3.03 -4.65
N ASN A 41 -0.89 -3.61 -5.43
CA ASN A 41 0.45 -3.07 -5.65
C ASN A 41 0.43 -2.29 -6.96
N ALA A 42 0.66 -0.97 -6.89
CA ALA A 42 0.61 -0.09 -8.07
C ALA A 42 1.66 -0.45 -9.13
N VAL A 43 2.86 -0.85 -8.72
CA VAL A 43 3.94 -1.25 -9.63
C VAL A 43 3.56 -2.52 -10.39
N GLU A 44 3.14 -3.55 -9.66
CA GLU A 44 2.69 -4.82 -10.24
C GLU A 44 1.55 -4.62 -11.23
N LYS A 45 0.51 -3.87 -10.83
CA LYS A 45 -0.65 -3.58 -11.69
C LYS A 45 -0.21 -2.87 -12.97
N TYR A 46 0.60 -1.82 -12.84
CA TYR A 46 1.10 -1.07 -14.00
C TYR A 46 1.93 -1.95 -14.94
N CYS A 47 2.82 -2.77 -14.42
CA CYS A 47 3.62 -3.69 -15.23
C CYS A 47 2.74 -4.68 -15.99
N LYS A 48 1.79 -5.33 -15.30
CA LYS A 48 0.84 -6.28 -15.92
C LYS A 48 0.00 -5.64 -17.02
N GLU A 49 -0.54 -4.44 -16.80
CA GLU A 49 -1.36 -3.70 -17.76
C GLU A 49 -0.57 -3.27 -19.01
N ASN A 50 0.75 -3.09 -18.88
CA ASN A 50 1.63 -2.67 -19.96
C ASN A 50 2.53 -3.79 -20.52
N GLY A 51 2.27 -5.05 -20.14
CA GLY A 51 3.00 -6.21 -20.65
C GLY A 51 4.48 -6.27 -20.24
N PHE A 52 4.82 -5.64 -19.11
CA PHE A 52 6.16 -5.70 -18.54
C PHE A 52 6.25 -6.81 -17.48
N GLU A 53 7.38 -7.52 -17.46
CA GLU A 53 7.62 -8.58 -16.48
C GLU A 53 7.71 -8.00 -15.07
N TYR A 54 7.06 -8.67 -14.11
CA TYR A 54 7.09 -8.34 -12.70
C TYR A 54 7.41 -9.62 -11.92
N ASP A 55 8.54 -9.66 -11.24
CA ASP A 55 9.05 -10.84 -10.53
C ASP A 55 8.47 -11.02 -9.11
N GLY A 56 7.67 -10.04 -8.66
CA GLY A 56 7.03 -10.07 -7.35
C GLY A 56 7.92 -9.59 -6.19
N THR A 57 9.15 -9.15 -6.45
CA THR A 57 10.08 -8.75 -5.38
C THR A 57 9.93 -7.30 -4.96
N TYR A 58 9.54 -6.40 -5.87
CA TYR A 58 9.41 -4.99 -5.54
C TYR A 58 7.98 -4.57 -5.23
N SER A 59 7.70 -4.30 -3.96
CA SER A 59 6.35 -3.96 -3.47
C SER A 59 6.23 -2.55 -2.86
N LYS A 60 7.29 -1.75 -2.92
CA LYS A 60 7.46 -0.56 -2.06
C LYS A 60 6.67 0.69 -2.47
N TRP A 61 5.91 0.70 -3.56
CA TRP A 61 5.21 1.91 -3.93
C TRP A 61 3.89 2.07 -3.17
N GLY A 62 3.87 3.04 -2.25
CA GLY A 62 2.65 3.41 -1.54
C GLY A 62 2.74 4.85 -1.04
N PRO A 63 2.14 5.85 -1.74
CA PRO A 63 2.13 7.24 -1.29
C PRO A 63 1.10 7.43 -0.17
N TYR A 64 1.25 6.68 0.91
CA TYR A 64 0.39 6.72 2.07
C TYR A 64 1.21 6.71 3.36
N GLY A 65 0.61 7.22 4.41
CA GLY A 65 1.18 7.29 5.74
C GLY A 65 0.10 7.68 6.74
N PHE A 66 0.49 8.02 7.95
CA PHE A 66 -0.45 8.48 8.97
C PHE A 66 -0.23 9.97 9.23
N ASP A 67 -1.33 10.69 9.50
CA ASP A 67 -1.25 12.05 9.98
C ASP A 67 -1.08 12.11 11.52
N GLU A 68 -1.05 13.32 12.05
CA GLU A 68 -0.87 13.55 13.49
C GLU A 68 -2.02 12.98 14.34
N ASP A 69 -3.21 12.81 13.76
CA ASP A 69 -4.38 12.21 14.41
C ASP A 69 -4.39 10.67 14.28
N GLY A 70 -3.39 10.08 13.63
CA GLY A 70 -3.31 8.65 13.36
C GLY A 70 -4.29 8.18 12.28
N ILE A 71 -4.82 9.07 11.45
CA ILE A 71 -5.68 8.72 10.31
C ILE A 71 -4.79 8.41 9.10
N LEU A 72 -5.10 7.31 8.41
CA LEU A 72 -4.42 6.96 7.17
C LEU A 72 -4.64 8.07 6.13
N ARG A 73 -3.53 8.60 5.61
CA ARG A 73 -3.49 9.59 4.55
C ARG A 73 -2.93 8.97 3.28
N ILE A 74 -3.62 9.17 2.15
CA ILE A 74 -3.17 8.80 0.82
C ILE A 74 -2.94 10.09 0.04
N GLU A 75 -1.75 10.27 -0.53
CA GLU A 75 -1.36 11.43 -1.33
C GLU A 75 -1.25 11.04 -2.80
N GLU A 76 -1.93 11.72 -3.71
CA GLU A 76 -1.79 11.44 -5.13
C GLU A 76 -0.50 12.09 -5.66
N TYR A 77 0.51 11.27 -5.96
CA TYR A 77 1.78 11.76 -6.53
C TYR A 77 1.73 11.94 -8.05
N TYR A 78 0.70 11.40 -8.69
CA TYR A 78 0.34 11.67 -10.07
C TYR A 78 -1.19 11.72 -10.21
N PRO A 79 -1.73 12.34 -11.28
CA PRO A 79 -3.18 12.48 -11.46
C PRO A 79 -3.89 11.14 -11.44
N ASN A 80 -5.01 11.06 -10.72
CA ASN A 80 -5.87 9.88 -10.62
C ASN A 80 -5.20 8.64 -10.02
N PHE A 81 -4.12 8.78 -9.24
CA PHE A 81 -3.39 7.66 -8.64
C PHE A 81 -4.33 6.66 -7.96
N ILE A 82 -5.26 7.14 -7.12
CA ILE A 82 -6.14 6.25 -6.35
C ILE A 82 -7.08 5.47 -7.28
N GLU A 83 -7.66 6.13 -8.28
CA GLU A 83 -8.54 5.46 -9.25
C GLU A 83 -7.76 4.46 -10.09
N GLU A 84 -6.63 4.85 -10.66
CA GLU A 84 -5.80 3.98 -11.49
C GLU A 84 -5.27 2.77 -10.73
N THR A 85 -4.90 2.95 -9.46
CA THR A 85 -4.35 1.87 -8.65
C THR A 85 -5.44 0.93 -8.16
N TYR A 86 -6.51 1.46 -7.56
CA TYR A 86 -7.43 0.65 -6.77
C TYR A 86 -8.73 0.27 -7.46
N LYS A 87 -9.12 0.94 -8.55
CA LYS A 87 -10.36 0.62 -9.28
C LYS A 87 -10.28 -0.78 -9.90
N GLY A 88 -11.31 -1.58 -9.63
CA GLY A 88 -11.37 -2.97 -10.05
C GLY A 88 -10.45 -3.92 -9.28
N SER A 89 -9.67 -3.42 -8.31
CA SER A 89 -8.87 -4.28 -7.43
C SER A 89 -9.76 -4.93 -6.38
N THR A 90 -9.70 -6.26 -6.33
CA THR A 90 -10.50 -7.10 -5.43
C THR A 90 -9.61 -7.84 -4.46
N GLY A 91 -10.18 -8.40 -3.40
CA GLY A 91 -9.46 -9.25 -2.47
C GLY A 91 -10.24 -9.47 -1.18
N TYR A 92 -9.54 -9.86 -0.14
CA TYR A 92 -10.12 -10.26 1.14
C TYR A 92 -9.50 -9.46 2.28
N ILE A 93 -10.32 -9.05 3.22
CA ILE A 93 -9.86 -8.52 4.51
C ILE A 93 -10.10 -9.61 5.55
N TYR A 94 -9.00 -10.16 6.04
CA TYR A 94 -8.97 -11.18 7.08
C TYR A 94 -9.03 -10.52 8.45
N THR A 95 -9.87 -11.08 9.33
CA THR A 95 -9.98 -10.64 10.71
C THR A 95 -9.29 -11.65 11.62
N CYS A 96 -8.47 -11.14 12.54
CA CYS A 96 -7.81 -11.92 13.58
C CYS A 96 -8.23 -11.41 14.96
N SER A 97 -8.58 -12.32 15.87
CA SER A 97 -9.00 -11.94 17.21
C SER A 97 -7.83 -11.65 18.15
N PHE A 98 -6.68 -12.24 17.85
CA PHE A 98 -5.49 -12.16 18.69
C PHE A 98 -4.22 -12.18 17.85
N ILE A 99 -3.24 -11.36 18.22
CA ILE A 99 -1.87 -11.38 17.73
C ILE A 99 -1.00 -11.60 18.97
N MET A 100 -0.12 -12.59 18.93
CA MET A 100 0.83 -12.81 20.03
C MET A 100 1.70 -11.58 20.18
N ASP A 101 1.85 -11.09 21.39
CA ASP A 101 2.81 -10.05 21.70
C ASP A 101 4.21 -10.55 21.35
N ASN A 102 4.93 -9.79 20.58
CA ASN A 102 6.31 -10.07 20.20
C ASN A 102 7.19 -8.87 20.56
N ASP A 103 8.49 -9.09 20.61
CA ASP A 103 9.46 -8.05 20.95
C ASP A 103 9.62 -7.01 19.84
N TYR A 104 9.01 -7.23 18.68
CA TYR A 104 9.11 -6.34 17.52
C TYR A 104 7.89 -5.41 17.46
N LYS A 105 8.12 -4.13 17.74
CA LYS A 105 7.09 -3.08 17.66
C LYS A 105 7.49 -2.06 16.62
N LEU A 106 6.54 -1.69 15.78
CA LEU A 106 6.66 -0.56 14.88
C LEU A 106 6.07 0.68 15.57
N ASP A 107 6.81 1.78 15.53
CA ASP A 107 6.30 3.09 16.00
C ASP A 107 5.47 3.74 14.86
N ILE A 108 4.44 3.03 14.43
CA ILE A 108 3.51 3.47 13.38
C ILE A 108 2.09 3.35 13.95
N PRO A 109 1.28 4.41 13.92
CA PRO A 109 -0.09 4.38 14.43
C PRO A 109 -0.92 3.24 13.82
N HIS A 110 -1.63 2.51 14.66
CA HIS A 110 -2.55 1.44 14.24
C HIS A 110 -1.92 0.29 13.44
N VAL A 111 -0.59 0.17 13.42
CA VAL A 111 0.13 -0.94 12.77
C VAL A 111 0.64 -1.91 13.83
N PHE A 112 0.36 -3.17 13.62
CA PHE A 112 0.78 -4.29 14.46
C PHE A 112 1.46 -5.34 13.58
N VAL A 113 2.39 -6.07 14.15
CA VAL A 113 3.13 -7.12 13.43
C VAL A 113 3.17 -8.41 14.22
N SER A 114 3.32 -9.52 13.52
CA SER A 114 3.60 -10.82 14.12
C SER A 114 4.75 -11.48 13.37
N SER A 115 5.72 -11.98 14.12
CA SER A 115 6.81 -12.82 13.61
C SER A 115 6.47 -14.31 13.58
N VAL A 116 5.27 -14.67 14.04
CA VAL A 116 4.76 -16.04 14.07
C VAL A 116 3.45 -16.14 13.28
N PRO A 117 3.07 -17.33 12.80
CA PRO A 117 1.80 -17.53 12.09
C PRO A 117 0.60 -17.11 12.92
N VAL A 118 -0.38 -16.44 12.29
CA VAL A 118 -1.59 -15.95 12.93
C VAL A 118 -2.82 -16.58 12.28
N LYS A 119 -3.67 -17.19 13.11
CA LYS A 119 -4.93 -17.80 12.64
C LYS A 119 -5.96 -16.72 12.33
N THR A 120 -6.59 -16.84 11.17
CA THR A 120 -7.73 -15.98 10.79
C THR A 120 -9.01 -16.46 11.48
N PHE A 121 -9.90 -15.52 11.77
CA PHE A 121 -11.22 -15.80 12.35
C PHE A 121 -12.31 -15.73 11.28
N SER A 122 -12.27 -14.74 10.42
CA SER A 122 -13.20 -14.53 9.31
C SER A 122 -12.53 -13.76 8.18
N SER A 123 -13.19 -13.70 7.03
CA SER A 123 -12.78 -12.84 5.93
C SER A 123 -13.99 -12.17 5.30
N ASP A 124 -13.79 -10.92 4.85
CA ASP A 124 -14.75 -10.15 4.06
C ASP A 124 -14.21 -9.93 2.67
N TYR A 125 -14.98 -10.23 1.64
CA TYR A 125 -14.60 -9.96 0.26
C TYR A 125 -14.81 -8.49 -0.10
N VAL A 126 -13.78 -7.86 -0.63
CA VAL A 126 -13.81 -6.50 -1.18
C VAL A 126 -13.98 -6.58 -2.69
N TYR A 127 -15.12 -6.12 -3.18
CA TYR A 127 -15.46 -6.15 -4.61
C TYR A 127 -14.74 -5.08 -5.43
N ASP A 128 -14.37 -3.96 -4.81
CA ASP A 128 -13.65 -2.85 -5.41
C ASP A 128 -13.00 -2.01 -4.31
N ALA A 129 -11.67 -2.07 -4.25
CA ALA A 129 -10.90 -1.34 -3.23
C ALA A 129 -11.04 0.17 -3.36
N TYR A 130 -11.17 0.71 -4.59
CA TYR A 130 -11.37 2.14 -4.83
C TYR A 130 -12.68 2.64 -4.22
N GLU A 131 -13.77 1.90 -4.42
CA GLU A 131 -15.07 2.29 -3.86
C GLU A 131 -15.06 2.21 -2.32
N GLU A 132 -14.38 1.23 -1.72
CA GLU A 132 -14.23 1.14 -0.26
C GLU A 132 -13.36 2.29 0.30
N ILE A 133 -12.24 2.64 -0.36
CA ILE A 133 -11.40 3.78 0.00
C ILE A 133 -12.20 5.10 -0.07
N LYS A 134 -12.98 5.30 -1.13
CA LYS A 134 -13.85 6.48 -1.27
C LYS A 134 -14.90 6.56 -0.17
N LYS A 135 -15.53 5.42 0.19
CA LYS A 135 -16.48 5.36 1.31
C LYS A 135 -15.83 5.69 2.64
N ALA A 136 -14.63 5.16 2.89
CA ALA A 136 -13.86 5.46 4.08
C ALA A 136 -13.46 6.95 4.14
N HIS A 137 -13.03 7.52 3.02
CA HIS A 137 -12.72 8.94 2.91
C HIS A 137 -13.94 9.84 3.22
N LYS A 138 -15.10 9.54 2.64
CA LYS A 138 -16.36 10.28 2.93
C LYS A 138 -16.77 10.23 4.40
N LYS A 139 -16.37 9.18 5.12
CA LYS A 139 -16.61 9.03 6.57
C LYS A 139 -15.50 9.65 7.44
N GLY A 140 -14.46 10.23 6.85
CA GLY A 140 -13.31 10.77 7.58
C GLY A 140 -12.37 9.73 8.17
N LEU A 141 -12.48 8.45 7.76
CA LEU A 141 -11.64 7.35 8.24
C LEU A 141 -10.32 7.24 7.46
N ILE A 142 -10.29 7.77 6.25
CA ILE A 142 -9.09 7.94 5.41
C ILE A 142 -9.07 9.39 4.92
N ARG A 143 -7.90 10.00 4.86
CA ARG A 143 -7.69 11.30 4.21
C ARG A 143 -7.07 11.10 2.84
N ILE A 144 -7.59 11.80 1.84
CA ILE A 144 -7.06 11.82 0.48
C ILE A 144 -6.60 13.23 0.18
N THR A 145 -5.35 13.37 -0.26
CA THR A 145 -4.82 14.62 -0.81
C THR A 145 -4.75 14.49 -2.32
N PRO A 146 -5.61 15.15 -3.09
CA PRO A 146 -5.61 15.12 -4.55
C PRO A 146 -4.29 15.64 -5.12
N TYR A 147 -3.93 15.19 -6.32
CA TYR A 147 -2.69 15.56 -7.00
C TYR A 147 -2.46 17.08 -7.07
N GLU A 148 -3.46 17.85 -7.50
CA GLU A 148 -3.34 19.30 -7.65
C GLU A 148 -3.03 20.00 -6.30
N GLU A 149 -3.68 19.53 -5.25
CA GLU A 149 -3.39 20.05 -3.90
C GLU A 149 -1.98 19.65 -3.45
N PHE A 150 -1.59 18.41 -3.69
CA PHE A 150 -0.29 17.90 -3.30
C PHE A 150 0.84 18.68 -3.98
N ILE A 151 0.81 18.80 -5.32
CA ILE A 151 1.88 19.49 -6.06
C ILE A 151 1.94 20.98 -5.79
N SER A 152 0.81 21.63 -5.45
CA SER A 152 0.81 23.04 -5.07
C SER A 152 1.72 23.35 -3.87
N LYS A 153 1.89 22.36 -2.99
CA LYS A 153 2.67 22.48 -1.75
C LYS A 153 4.02 21.78 -1.79
N ARG A 154 4.16 20.69 -2.56
CA ARG A 154 5.28 19.74 -2.47
C ARG A 154 5.93 19.35 -3.79
N LYS A 155 5.73 20.10 -4.87
CA LYS A 155 6.30 19.77 -6.18
C LYS A 155 7.81 19.51 -6.14
N ASN A 156 8.59 20.43 -5.58
CA ASN A 156 10.05 20.30 -5.54
C ASN A 156 10.53 19.10 -4.69
N TRP A 157 9.76 18.73 -3.68
CA TRP A 157 10.01 17.54 -2.89
C TRP A 157 9.74 16.29 -3.72
N LEU A 158 8.61 16.23 -4.42
CA LEU A 158 8.26 15.11 -5.29
C LEU A 158 9.29 14.89 -6.40
N ASP A 159 9.68 15.97 -7.10
CA ASP A 159 10.67 15.92 -8.18
C ASP A 159 11.99 15.30 -7.68
N ARG A 160 12.44 15.68 -6.48
CA ARG A 160 13.64 15.13 -5.87
C ARG A 160 13.48 13.66 -5.49
N VAL A 161 12.38 13.31 -4.83
CA VAL A 161 12.11 11.93 -4.40
C VAL A 161 12.04 11.00 -5.61
N ILE A 162 11.31 11.37 -6.66
CA ILE A 162 11.20 10.52 -7.86
C ILE A 162 12.55 10.33 -8.54
N LYS A 163 13.37 11.36 -8.64
CA LYS A 163 14.74 11.23 -9.21
C LYS A 163 15.62 10.31 -8.37
N THR A 164 15.52 10.40 -7.04
CA THR A 164 16.26 9.52 -6.13
C THR A 164 15.79 8.08 -6.25
N GLU A 165 14.48 7.83 -6.15
CA GLU A 165 13.90 6.49 -6.28
C GLU A 165 14.26 5.84 -7.63
N TYR A 166 14.24 6.63 -8.72
CA TYR A 166 14.62 6.13 -10.04
C TYR A 166 16.11 5.75 -10.14
N ALA A 167 16.98 6.50 -9.47
CA ALA A 167 18.41 6.20 -9.43
C ALA A 167 18.70 4.96 -8.58
N ASP A 168 18.04 4.85 -7.41
CA ASP A 168 18.24 3.75 -6.47
C ASP A 168 17.67 2.42 -6.97
N ALA A 169 16.66 2.48 -7.86
CA ALA A 169 16.01 1.30 -8.44
C ALA A 169 16.80 0.67 -9.61
N ILE A 170 18.14 0.72 -9.61
CA ILE A 170 18.96 0.24 -10.74
C ILE A 170 18.79 -1.28 -10.96
N ASP A 171 18.61 -2.04 -9.89
CA ASP A 171 18.43 -3.48 -9.91
C ASP A 171 16.94 -3.90 -9.92
N HIS A 172 16.02 -2.93 -10.08
CA HIS A 172 14.57 -3.13 -10.10
C HIS A 172 13.96 -2.56 -11.38
N PRO A 173 14.11 -3.24 -12.53
CA PRO A 173 13.67 -2.74 -13.82
C PRO A 173 12.16 -2.50 -13.89
N GLU A 174 11.34 -3.31 -13.19
CA GLU A 174 9.90 -3.17 -13.06
C GLU A 174 9.51 -1.86 -12.37
N TYR A 175 10.23 -1.48 -11.32
CA TYR A 175 9.99 -0.22 -10.62
C TYR A 175 10.43 0.98 -11.45
N ARG A 176 11.58 0.89 -12.12
CA ARG A 176 12.02 1.94 -13.06
C ARG A 176 11.05 2.12 -14.22
N PHE A 177 10.49 1.02 -14.73
CA PHE A 177 9.47 1.06 -15.78
C PHE A 177 8.22 1.81 -15.30
N PHE A 178 7.72 1.50 -14.10
CA PHE A 178 6.62 2.21 -13.47
C PHE A 178 6.92 3.70 -13.29
N LEU A 179 8.07 4.04 -12.68
CA LEU A 179 8.46 5.42 -12.42
C LEU A 179 8.58 6.21 -13.72
N LYS A 180 9.17 5.63 -14.76
CA LYS A 180 9.31 6.27 -16.06
C LYS A 180 7.95 6.50 -16.73
N GLY A 181 7.04 5.56 -16.61
CA GLY A 181 5.69 5.69 -17.16
C GLY A 181 4.81 6.72 -16.45
N LYS A 182 4.96 6.86 -15.11
CA LYS A 182 4.13 7.78 -14.33
C LYS A 182 4.74 9.17 -14.14
N PHE A 183 6.06 9.30 -14.24
CA PHE A 183 6.82 10.52 -13.92
C PHE A 183 7.83 10.93 -15.00
N SER A 184 7.52 10.65 -16.27
CA SER A 184 8.39 11.02 -17.39
C SER A 184 8.73 12.51 -17.42
N ASN A 185 7.77 13.37 -17.11
CA ASN A 185 7.94 14.81 -17.04
C ASN A 185 8.96 15.27 -15.96
N ILE A 186 9.15 14.46 -14.90
CA ILE A 186 10.14 14.73 -13.83
C ILE A 186 11.51 14.15 -14.20
N LEU A 187 11.51 12.98 -14.85
CA LEU A 187 12.74 12.23 -15.14
C LEU A 187 13.44 12.69 -16.42
N GLU A 188 12.71 13.27 -17.37
CA GLU A 188 13.23 13.72 -18.68
C GLU A 188 13.41 15.24 -18.76
N GLY A 189 12.97 16.00 -17.74
CA GLY A 189 13.16 17.44 -17.59
C GLY A 189 14.34 17.76 -16.69
#